data_e427dd88263a162f8b53c70cfede1df8
#
_entry.id   e427dd88263a162f8b53c70cfede1df8
#
_cell.length_a   1.000
_cell.length_b   1.000
_cell.length_c   1.000
_cell.angle_alpha   90.00
_cell.angle_beta   90.00
_cell.angle_gamma   90.00
#
_symmetry.space_group_name_H-M   'P 1'
#
loop_
_entity.id
_entity.type
_entity.pdbx_description
1 polymer ?
#
loop_
_entity_poly.entity_id
_entity_poly.type
_entity_poly.pdbx_seq_one_letter_code
_entity_poly.pdbx_strand_id
1 'polypeptide(L)'
;KALELKIDVKTPISLKNEEFVSYLKSLEADLFIVVAFRLLPKEIWKIPRFGTINLHTSLLPNYRGAAPINRVLINGEKETGITTFFIDEKIDCGKIILQERVDLSENTTAAQLHNILMHKGSNLLENTINLIEQNKVNSINQEKELAIKEAPKLNKELTRIDWNMEAKDIHNLIRGLSPFLTEKENLKDVSICPSAWFNLITENKKVFRVKLLLSRFTKQTNNKILSIETDQKSFFKINLNKGSIFIEKLQLAGKNAINISQFLSGNKLNEKWIIS
;
A
#
# COMPACT_ATOMS: atom_id res chain seq x y z
N LYS A 1 -2.91 -19.49 -9.85
CA LYS A 1 -1.52 -19.55 -10.38
C LYS A 1 -0.76 -20.76 -9.84
N ALA A 2 -0.69 -20.98 -8.52
CA ALA A 2 0.02 -22.13 -7.93
C ALA A 2 -0.50 -23.46 -8.50
N LEU A 3 -1.82 -23.65 -8.58
CA LEU A 3 -2.43 -24.84 -9.16
C LEU A 3 -2.09 -25.01 -10.65
N GLU A 4 -2.05 -23.92 -11.42
CA GLU A 4 -1.61 -23.94 -12.84
C GLU A 4 -0.16 -24.42 -12.98
N LEU A 5 0.67 -24.10 -11.99
CA LEU A 5 2.07 -24.51 -11.91
C LEU A 5 2.26 -25.89 -11.24
N LYS A 6 1.17 -26.58 -10.92
CA LYS A 6 1.18 -27.87 -10.20
C LYS A 6 1.88 -27.84 -8.86
N ILE A 7 1.87 -26.68 -8.18
CA ILE A 7 2.36 -26.52 -6.81
C ILE A 7 1.25 -26.94 -5.85
N ASP A 8 1.56 -27.80 -4.89
CA ASP A 8 0.60 -28.20 -3.86
C ASP A 8 0.19 -26.99 -2.99
N VAL A 9 -1.13 -26.87 -2.76
CA VAL A 9 -1.70 -25.71 -2.05
C VAL A 9 -2.44 -26.18 -0.82
N LYS A 10 -2.05 -25.67 0.35
CA LYS A 10 -2.74 -25.89 1.61
C LYS A 10 -3.29 -24.57 2.16
N THR A 11 -4.55 -24.61 2.60
CA THR A 11 -5.26 -23.43 3.15
C THR A 11 -5.81 -23.73 4.55
N PRO A 12 -4.93 -23.91 5.56
CA PRO A 12 -5.38 -24.30 6.88
C PRO A 12 -6.16 -23.16 7.55
N ILE A 13 -7.25 -23.48 8.24
CA ILE A 13 -8.03 -22.53 9.04
C ILE A 13 -7.19 -22.03 10.22
N SER A 14 -6.49 -22.92 10.89
CA SER A 14 -5.58 -22.63 11.99
C SER A 14 -4.16 -23.11 11.68
N LEU A 15 -3.18 -22.22 11.84
CA LEU A 15 -1.76 -22.56 11.73
C LEU A 15 -1.26 -23.41 12.91
N LYS A 16 -2.02 -23.46 14.01
CA LYS A 16 -1.68 -24.27 15.22
C LYS A 16 -2.29 -25.68 15.18
N ASN A 17 -2.94 -26.06 14.08
CA ASN A 17 -3.45 -27.41 13.92
C ASN A 17 -2.28 -28.40 13.86
N GLU A 18 -2.32 -29.43 14.72
CA GLU A 18 -1.24 -30.43 14.84
C GLU A 18 -1.01 -31.22 13.55
N GLU A 19 -2.07 -31.54 12.84
CA GLU A 19 -1.99 -32.22 11.53
C GLU A 19 -1.24 -31.35 10.51
N PHE A 20 -1.55 -30.04 10.48
CA PHE A 20 -0.86 -29.11 9.60
C PHE A 20 0.62 -28.93 9.94
N VAL A 21 0.94 -28.84 11.24
CA VAL A 21 2.33 -28.75 11.71
C VAL A 21 3.09 -30.04 11.37
N SER A 22 2.46 -31.21 11.56
CA SER A 22 3.04 -32.51 11.21
C SER A 22 3.27 -32.64 9.71
N TYR A 23 2.31 -32.18 8.90
CA TYR A 23 2.46 -32.10 7.44
C TYR A 23 3.66 -31.22 7.06
N LEU A 24 3.81 -30.02 7.64
CA LEU A 24 4.95 -29.14 7.34
C LEU A 24 6.30 -29.80 7.72
N LYS A 25 6.35 -30.54 8.83
CA LYS A 25 7.54 -31.31 9.22
C LYS A 25 7.87 -32.43 8.25
N SER A 26 6.85 -33.12 7.73
CA SER A 26 7.03 -34.24 6.78
C SER A 26 7.55 -33.79 5.41
N LEU A 27 7.48 -32.49 5.10
CA LEU A 27 8.06 -31.95 3.86
C LEU A 27 9.60 -31.90 3.91
N GLU A 28 10.20 -31.99 5.09
CA GLU A 28 11.67 -31.91 5.31
C GLU A 28 12.31 -30.71 4.58
N ALA A 29 11.56 -29.61 4.48
CA ALA A 29 12.00 -28.43 3.78
C ALA A 29 13.17 -27.75 4.48
N ASP A 30 14.20 -27.40 3.73
CA ASP A 30 15.41 -26.76 4.22
C ASP A 30 15.21 -25.30 4.63
N LEU A 31 14.30 -24.60 3.95
CA LEU A 31 14.01 -23.18 4.13
C LEU A 31 12.50 -22.93 3.96
N PHE A 32 11.94 -22.10 4.83
CA PHE A 32 10.61 -21.52 4.58
C PHE A 32 10.74 -20.08 4.10
N ILE A 33 9.89 -19.72 3.12
CA ILE A 33 9.79 -18.37 2.59
C ILE A 33 8.40 -17.84 2.89
N VAL A 34 8.34 -16.67 3.50
CA VAL A 34 7.08 -15.98 3.83
C VAL A 34 6.98 -14.69 3.02
N VAL A 35 5.83 -14.48 2.38
CA VAL A 35 5.50 -13.25 1.65
C VAL A 35 4.06 -12.87 1.96
N ALA A 36 3.84 -11.69 2.51
CA ALA A 36 2.51 -11.15 2.80
C ALA A 36 1.58 -12.13 3.55
N PHE A 37 2.08 -12.70 4.64
CA PHE A 37 1.35 -13.70 5.40
C PHE A 37 0.97 -13.21 6.81
N ARG A 38 0.03 -13.92 7.44
CA ARG A 38 -0.31 -13.70 8.85
C ARG A 38 0.82 -14.15 9.77
N LEU A 39 0.80 -13.71 11.03
CA LEU A 39 1.80 -14.07 12.03
C LEU A 39 1.99 -15.60 12.09
N LEU A 40 3.22 -16.05 11.86
CA LEU A 40 3.58 -17.44 11.84
C LEU A 40 3.94 -17.90 13.28
N PRO A 41 3.31 -18.96 13.81
CA PRO A 41 3.67 -19.52 15.12
C PRO A 41 5.12 -19.98 15.19
N LYS A 42 5.71 -19.90 16.38
CA LYS A 42 7.11 -20.30 16.64
C LYS A 42 7.39 -21.75 16.25
N GLU A 43 6.42 -22.61 16.50
CA GLU A 43 6.47 -24.05 16.19
C GLU A 43 6.60 -24.32 14.68
N ILE A 44 6.20 -23.36 13.84
CA ILE A 44 6.29 -23.46 12.38
C ILE A 44 7.57 -22.84 11.86
N TRP A 45 7.85 -21.57 12.21
CA TRP A 45 9.01 -20.90 11.62
C TRP A 45 10.37 -21.46 12.08
N LYS A 46 10.38 -22.30 13.11
CA LYS A 46 11.57 -23.05 13.56
C LYS A 46 11.77 -24.42 12.89
N ILE A 47 10.83 -24.89 12.05
CA ILE A 47 10.93 -26.21 11.43
C ILE A 47 12.15 -26.34 10.50
N PRO A 48 12.39 -25.40 9.55
CA PRO A 48 13.45 -25.58 8.57
C PRO A 48 14.84 -25.40 9.18
N ARG A 49 15.82 -26.20 8.72
CA ARG A 49 17.21 -26.14 9.22
C ARG A 49 17.91 -24.81 8.95
N PHE A 50 17.60 -24.15 7.82
CA PHE A 50 18.10 -22.81 7.49
C PHE A 50 17.20 -21.69 8.00
N GLY A 51 16.16 -22.03 8.77
CA GLY A 51 15.19 -21.06 9.31
C GLY A 51 14.13 -20.64 8.31
N THR A 52 13.43 -19.58 8.67
CA THR A 52 12.36 -18.98 7.86
C THR A 52 12.72 -17.54 7.53
N ILE A 53 12.64 -17.18 6.27
CA ILE A 53 12.86 -15.82 5.80
C ILE A 53 11.53 -15.16 5.40
N ASN A 54 11.48 -13.82 5.51
CA ASN A 54 10.37 -13.03 5.01
C ASN A 54 10.88 -12.00 4.00
N LEU A 55 10.08 -11.75 2.96
CA LEU A 55 10.22 -10.61 2.06
C LEU A 55 9.30 -9.49 2.53
N HIS A 56 9.88 -8.41 3.03
CA HIS A 56 9.16 -7.23 3.51
C HIS A 56 9.28 -6.06 2.54
N THR A 57 8.17 -5.35 2.29
CA THR A 57 8.09 -4.30 1.27
C THR A 57 8.44 -2.92 1.82
N SER A 58 9.52 -2.83 2.58
CA SER A 58 10.16 -1.58 3.01
C SER A 58 11.67 -1.77 3.22
N LEU A 59 12.38 -0.67 3.45
CA LEU A 59 13.76 -0.69 3.96
C LEU A 59 13.71 -0.79 5.49
N LEU A 60 13.76 -2.03 6.02
CA LEU A 60 13.85 -2.25 7.46
C LEU A 60 15.13 -1.55 8.04
N PRO A 61 15.06 -1.01 9.26
CA PRO A 61 14.03 -1.20 10.29
C PRO A 61 12.79 -0.32 10.14
N ASN A 62 12.72 0.60 9.17
CA ASN A 62 11.56 1.47 8.98
C ASN A 62 10.39 0.72 8.33
N TYR A 63 9.18 1.15 8.68
CA TYR A 63 7.93 0.62 8.12
C TYR A 63 7.70 -0.87 8.41
N ARG A 64 8.08 -1.34 9.63
CA ARG A 64 7.63 -2.63 10.14
C ARG A 64 6.11 -2.63 10.26
N GLY A 65 5.47 -3.78 9.94
CA GLY A 65 4.04 -3.96 10.11
C GLY A 65 3.28 -4.27 8.84
N ALA A 66 1.94 -4.04 8.86
CA ALA A 66 1.00 -4.64 7.93
C ALA A 66 0.82 -3.90 6.60
N ALA A 67 1.17 -2.60 6.50
CA ALA A 67 0.87 -1.77 5.33
C ALA A 67 2.05 -0.89 4.88
N PRO A 68 3.28 -1.42 4.71
CA PRO A 68 4.46 -0.63 4.37
C PRO A 68 4.30 0.14 3.04
N ILE A 69 3.79 -0.49 1.98
CA ILE A 69 3.56 0.13 0.67
C ILE A 69 2.74 1.41 0.78
N ASN A 70 1.61 1.33 1.52
CA ASN A 70 0.72 2.47 1.67
C ASN A 70 1.35 3.56 2.55
N ARG A 71 1.96 3.17 3.67
CA ARG A 71 2.48 4.12 4.65
C ARG A 71 3.64 4.95 4.13
N VAL A 72 4.57 4.37 3.36
CA VAL A 72 5.65 5.15 2.73
C VAL A 72 5.11 6.21 1.78
N LEU A 73 4.07 5.91 1.01
CA LEU A 73 3.45 6.87 0.08
C LEU A 73 2.64 7.94 0.80
N ILE A 74 1.84 7.55 1.80
CA ILE A 74 1.04 8.47 2.62
C ILE A 74 1.96 9.45 3.36
N ASN A 75 3.09 8.97 3.86
CA ASN A 75 4.08 9.81 4.55
C ASN A 75 4.93 10.66 3.60
N GLY A 76 4.73 10.53 2.28
CA GLY A 76 5.42 11.35 1.28
C GLY A 76 6.91 11.05 1.15
N GLU A 77 7.33 9.81 1.44
CA GLU A 77 8.71 9.39 1.26
C GLU A 77 9.13 9.51 -0.22
N LYS A 78 10.43 9.76 -0.41
CA LYS A 78 11.06 9.85 -1.74
C LYS A 78 11.70 8.55 -2.17
N GLU A 79 11.92 7.64 -1.22
CA GLU A 79 12.46 6.31 -1.45
C GLU A 79 11.78 5.28 -0.55
N THR A 80 11.83 4.03 -0.97
CA THR A 80 11.48 2.85 -0.17
C THR A 80 12.35 1.68 -0.61
N GLY A 81 11.91 0.46 -0.42
CA GLY A 81 12.59 -0.72 -0.91
C GLY A 81 11.96 -2.01 -0.47
N ILE A 82 12.75 -3.05 -0.58
CA ILE A 82 12.43 -4.39 -0.15
C ILE A 82 13.57 -4.94 0.73
N THR A 83 13.21 -5.77 1.67
CA THR A 83 14.14 -6.39 2.60
C THR A 83 13.84 -7.88 2.72
N THR A 84 14.83 -8.75 2.56
CA THR A 84 14.77 -10.13 3.03
C THR A 84 15.45 -10.23 4.39
N PHE A 85 14.81 -10.94 5.34
CA PHE A 85 15.30 -11.07 6.70
C PHE A 85 14.86 -12.40 7.32
N PHE A 86 15.57 -12.90 8.32
CA PHE A 86 15.16 -14.07 9.10
C PHE A 86 14.01 -13.69 10.04
N ILE A 87 12.96 -14.53 10.09
CA ILE A 87 11.89 -14.37 11.07
C ILE A 87 12.40 -14.72 12.46
N ASP A 88 12.00 -13.91 13.45
CA ASP A 88 12.22 -14.14 14.87
C ASP A 88 10.93 -13.99 15.69
N GLU A 89 11.03 -13.87 17.01
CA GLU A 89 9.88 -13.76 17.91
C GLU A 89 9.14 -12.40 17.80
N LYS A 90 9.83 -11.36 17.30
CA LYS A 90 9.26 -10.02 17.16
C LYS A 90 8.92 -9.74 15.70
N ILE A 91 7.76 -9.15 15.47
CA ILE A 91 7.28 -8.83 14.11
C ILE A 91 8.31 -7.94 13.41
N ASP A 92 8.77 -8.41 12.25
CA ASP A 92 9.67 -7.70 11.32
C ASP A 92 10.97 -7.19 11.96
N CYS A 93 11.47 -7.85 13.02
CA CYS A 93 12.65 -7.43 13.78
C CYS A 93 13.89 -8.32 13.59
N GLY A 94 13.76 -9.43 12.87
CA GLY A 94 14.85 -10.38 12.67
C GLY A 94 16.01 -9.83 11.83
N LYS A 95 17.09 -10.59 11.73
CA LYS A 95 18.32 -10.15 11.06
C LYS A 95 18.12 -9.98 9.56
N ILE A 96 18.49 -8.82 9.04
CA ILE A 96 18.44 -8.48 7.61
C ILE A 96 19.47 -9.29 6.84
N ILE A 97 19.07 -9.85 5.69
CA ILE A 97 19.96 -10.58 4.78
C ILE A 97 20.33 -9.69 3.61
N LEU A 98 19.33 -9.20 2.85
CA LEU A 98 19.53 -8.31 1.72
C LEU A 98 18.48 -7.18 1.72
N GLN A 99 18.85 -6.07 1.11
CA GLN A 99 17.95 -4.95 0.85
C GLN A 99 18.17 -4.38 -0.55
N GLU A 100 17.10 -3.93 -1.17
CA GLU A 100 17.15 -3.20 -2.43
C GLU A 100 16.31 -1.94 -2.35
N ARG A 101 16.87 -0.79 -2.77
CA ARG A 101 16.21 0.52 -2.76
C ARG A 101 15.37 0.74 -4.00
N VAL A 102 14.30 1.53 -3.84
CA VAL A 102 13.39 1.96 -4.90
C VAL A 102 13.06 3.43 -4.72
N ASP A 103 13.38 4.25 -5.71
CA ASP A 103 13.01 5.66 -5.73
C ASP A 103 11.52 5.84 -6.02
N LEU A 104 10.90 6.84 -5.41
CA LEU A 104 9.50 7.15 -5.53
C LEU A 104 9.29 8.51 -6.19
N SER A 105 8.49 8.55 -7.26
CA SER A 105 8.02 9.82 -7.81
C SER A 105 6.88 10.40 -6.95
N GLU A 106 6.62 11.71 -7.10
CA GLU A 106 5.51 12.36 -6.40
C GLU A 106 4.14 11.78 -6.76
N ASN A 107 4.01 11.14 -7.91
CA ASN A 107 2.76 10.58 -8.41
C ASN A 107 2.67 9.04 -8.35
N THR A 108 3.71 8.36 -7.86
CA THR A 108 3.70 6.90 -7.73
C THR A 108 2.52 6.46 -6.87
N THR A 109 1.66 5.60 -7.40
CA THR A 109 0.50 5.04 -6.69
C THR A 109 0.86 3.78 -5.91
N ALA A 110 0.00 3.38 -4.96
CA ALA A 110 0.18 2.13 -4.22
C ALA A 110 0.20 0.91 -5.16
N ALA A 111 -0.65 0.90 -6.19
CA ALA A 111 -0.66 -0.17 -7.20
C ALA A 111 0.64 -0.23 -8.00
N GLN A 112 1.16 0.91 -8.45
CA GLN A 112 2.43 0.96 -9.17
C GLN A 112 3.59 0.49 -8.29
N LEU A 113 3.66 0.97 -7.05
CA LEU A 113 4.70 0.56 -6.12
C LEU A 113 4.62 -0.93 -5.81
N HIS A 114 3.42 -1.47 -5.56
CA HIS A 114 3.23 -2.90 -5.37
C HIS A 114 3.79 -3.70 -6.55
N ASN A 115 3.49 -3.28 -7.78
CA ASN A 115 3.95 -3.98 -8.98
C ASN A 115 5.49 -3.93 -9.12
N ILE A 116 6.10 -2.78 -8.87
CA ILE A 116 7.57 -2.62 -8.85
C ILE A 116 8.20 -3.55 -7.82
N LEU A 117 7.70 -3.53 -6.58
CA LEU A 117 8.25 -4.32 -5.48
C LEU A 117 8.03 -5.82 -5.67
N MET A 118 6.95 -6.24 -6.32
CA MET A 118 6.68 -7.63 -6.67
C MET A 118 7.76 -8.18 -7.62
N HIS A 119 8.11 -7.44 -8.67
CA HIS A 119 9.15 -7.86 -9.62
C HIS A 119 10.55 -7.84 -9.01
N LYS A 120 10.90 -6.78 -8.30
CA LYS A 120 12.20 -6.69 -7.61
C LYS A 120 12.33 -7.72 -6.49
N GLY A 121 11.22 -7.99 -5.79
CA GLY A 121 11.16 -8.95 -4.69
C GLY A 121 11.46 -10.38 -5.12
N SER A 122 11.01 -10.82 -6.28
CA SER A 122 11.34 -12.16 -6.78
C SER A 122 12.84 -12.31 -7.02
N ASN A 123 13.50 -11.32 -7.62
CA ASN A 123 14.95 -11.34 -7.84
C ASN A 123 15.73 -11.30 -6.52
N LEU A 124 15.28 -10.47 -5.56
CA LEU A 124 15.93 -10.39 -4.25
C LEU A 124 15.80 -11.69 -3.46
N LEU A 125 14.66 -12.39 -3.56
CA LEU A 125 14.47 -13.70 -2.95
C LEU A 125 15.39 -14.75 -3.57
N GLU A 126 15.50 -14.79 -4.88
CA GLU A 126 16.42 -15.72 -5.57
C GLU A 126 17.87 -15.51 -5.11
N ASN A 127 18.34 -14.26 -5.07
CA ASN A 127 19.66 -13.92 -4.56
C ASN A 127 19.83 -14.34 -3.08
N THR A 128 18.79 -14.15 -2.28
CA THR A 128 18.81 -14.55 -0.86
C THR A 128 18.94 -16.05 -0.69
N ILE A 129 18.19 -16.83 -1.46
CA ILE A 129 18.23 -18.30 -1.45
C ILE A 129 19.64 -18.77 -1.84
N ASN A 130 20.20 -18.25 -2.92
CA ASN A 130 21.55 -18.58 -3.38
C ASN A 130 22.62 -18.31 -2.31
N LEU A 131 22.51 -17.21 -1.55
CA LEU A 131 23.42 -16.93 -0.44
C LEU A 131 23.27 -17.94 0.70
N ILE A 132 22.04 -18.33 1.02
CA ILE A 132 21.76 -19.31 2.07
C ILE A 132 22.34 -20.70 1.70
N GLU A 133 22.09 -21.16 0.47
CA GLU A 133 22.60 -22.44 -0.04
C GLU A 133 24.14 -22.49 -0.02
N GLN A 134 24.79 -21.39 -0.35
CA GLN A 134 26.25 -21.28 -0.37
C GLN A 134 26.86 -21.04 1.03
N ASN A 135 26.04 -20.95 2.09
CA ASN A 135 26.49 -20.55 3.44
C ASN A 135 27.25 -19.21 3.48
N LYS A 136 26.88 -18.27 2.60
CA LYS A 136 27.52 -16.94 2.45
C LYS A 136 26.69 -15.80 3.03
N VAL A 137 25.68 -16.10 3.84
CA VAL A 137 24.84 -15.07 4.45
C VAL A 137 25.61 -14.29 5.50
N ASN A 138 25.75 -12.99 5.31
CA ASN A 138 26.22 -12.06 6.31
C ASN A 138 25.05 -11.21 6.82
N SER A 139 24.28 -11.75 7.76
CA SER A 139 23.07 -11.08 8.26
C SER A 139 23.40 -9.99 9.27
N ILE A 140 22.65 -8.88 9.20
CA ILE A 140 22.85 -7.68 10.03
C ILE A 140 21.71 -7.56 11.04
N ASN A 141 22.03 -7.30 12.31
CA ASN A 141 21.02 -6.98 13.31
C ASN A 141 20.36 -5.65 12.95
N GLN A 142 19.05 -5.58 13.15
CA GLN A 142 18.35 -4.31 13.03
C GLN A 142 18.65 -3.44 14.26
N GLU A 143 19.10 -2.20 14.04
CA GLU A 143 19.39 -1.26 15.13
C GLU A 143 18.12 -0.95 15.94
N LYS A 144 18.27 -0.89 17.27
CA LYS A 144 17.15 -0.70 18.22
C LYS A 144 16.86 0.77 18.55
N GLU A 145 17.80 1.68 18.27
CA GLU A 145 17.80 3.05 18.83
C GLU A 145 17.30 4.13 17.88
N LEU A 146 17.01 3.83 16.63
CA LEU A 146 16.49 4.81 15.68
C LEU A 146 14.99 5.00 15.87
N ALA A 147 14.52 6.24 15.73
CA ALA A 147 13.10 6.56 15.63
C ALA A 147 12.50 5.85 14.41
N ILE A 148 11.89 4.69 14.63
CA ILE A 148 11.38 3.81 13.57
C ILE A 148 10.00 4.29 13.16
N LYS A 149 9.82 4.54 11.87
CA LYS A 149 8.50 4.75 11.28
C LYS A 149 7.80 3.40 11.18
N GLU A 150 6.58 3.30 11.72
CA GLU A 150 5.80 2.08 11.70
C GLU A 150 4.82 2.06 10.52
N ALA A 151 4.41 0.85 10.12
CA ALA A 151 3.41 0.63 9.07
C ALA A 151 2.16 -0.11 9.61
N PRO A 152 1.39 0.49 10.54
CA PRO A 152 0.20 -0.15 11.06
C PRO A 152 -0.84 -0.36 9.96
N LYS A 153 -1.70 -1.38 10.19
CA LYS A 153 -2.80 -1.73 9.29
C LYS A 153 -3.66 -0.51 8.94
N LEU A 154 -4.11 -0.44 7.70
CA LEU A 154 -5.07 0.56 7.25
C LEU A 154 -6.42 0.35 7.94
N ASN A 155 -7.05 1.44 8.35
CA ASN A 155 -8.40 1.45 8.92
C ASN A 155 -9.33 2.38 8.13
N LYS A 156 -10.62 2.33 8.41
CA LYS A 156 -11.63 3.13 7.69
C LYS A 156 -11.48 4.64 7.94
N GLU A 157 -11.01 5.02 9.10
CA GLU A 157 -10.82 6.43 9.47
C GLU A 157 -9.69 7.05 8.65
N LEU A 158 -8.56 6.34 8.53
CA LEU A 158 -7.45 6.79 7.69
C LEU A 158 -7.85 7.02 6.23
N THR A 159 -8.80 6.25 5.71
CA THR A 159 -9.21 6.37 4.30
C THR A 159 -10.16 7.54 4.03
N ARG A 160 -10.71 8.16 5.07
CA ARG A 160 -11.50 9.39 4.94
C ARG A 160 -10.57 10.59 4.82
N ILE A 161 -10.82 11.45 3.83
CA ILE A 161 -10.01 12.65 3.63
C ILE A 161 -10.34 13.67 4.72
N ASP A 162 -9.33 14.14 5.43
CA ASP A 162 -9.40 15.32 6.28
C ASP A 162 -8.97 16.55 5.46
N TRP A 163 -9.93 17.40 5.17
CA TRP A 163 -9.71 18.60 4.36
C TRP A 163 -8.94 19.72 5.06
N ASN A 164 -8.60 19.55 6.35
CA ASN A 164 -7.69 20.46 7.08
C ASN A 164 -6.22 20.18 6.77
N MET A 165 -5.90 19.04 6.15
CA MET A 165 -4.55 18.68 5.71
C MET A 165 -4.07 19.59 4.57
N GLU A 166 -2.75 19.65 4.36
CA GLU A 166 -2.18 20.31 3.19
C GLU A 166 -2.49 19.53 1.90
N ALA A 167 -2.56 20.23 0.76
CA ALA A 167 -2.85 19.61 -0.53
C ALA A 167 -1.87 18.46 -0.86
N LYS A 168 -0.60 18.61 -0.52
CA LYS A 168 0.40 17.56 -0.70
C LYS A 168 0.07 16.30 0.09
N ASP A 169 -0.37 16.43 1.34
CA ASP A 169 -0.64 15.29 2.22
C ASP A 169 -1.92 14.58 1.79
N ILE A 170 -2.94 15.32 1.35
CA ILE A 170 -4.15 14.73 0.74
C ILE A 170 -3.80 13.99 -0.55
N HIS A 171 -2.93 14.57 -1.40
CA HIS A 171 -2.44 13.87 -2.60
C HIS A 171 -1.69 12.59 -2.24
N ASN A 172 -0.82 12.63 -1.24
CA ASN A 172 -0.09 11.46 -0.73
C ASN A 172 -1.06 10.38 -0.21
N LEU A 173 -2.12 10.76 0.50
CA LEU A 173 -3.17 9.85 0.94
C LEU A 173 -3.87 9.20 -0.26
N ILE A 174 -4.27 10.00 -1.26
CA ILE A 174 -4.96 9.50 -2.46
C ILE A 174 -4.07 8.51 -3.20
N ARG A 175 -2.82 8.88 -3.57
CA ARG A 175 -1.90 8.00 -4.29
C ARG A 175 -1.50 6.77 -3.50
N GLY A 176 -1.32 6.92 -2.16
CA GLY A 176 -0.99 5.83 -1.24
C GLY A 176 -2.12 4.81 -1.03
N LEU A 177 -3.33 5.11 -1.46
CA LEU A 177 -4.51 4.24 -1.41
C LEU A 177 -5.08 3.92 -2.80
N SER A 178 -4.43 4.36 -3.87
CA SER A 178 -4.91 4.23 -5.25
C SER A 178 -4.65 2.84 -5.83
N PRO A 179 -5.67 2.19 -6.43
CA PRO A 179 -5.51 0.91 -7.12
C PRO A 179 -4.99 1.04 -8.56
N PHE A 180 -4.74 2.25 -9.07
CA PHE A 180 -4.43 2.46 -10.48
C PHE A 180 -2.95 2.29 -10.80
N LEU A 181 -2.65 1.42 -11.78
CA LEU A 181 -1.32 1.24 -12.39
C LEU A 181 -1.06 2.31 -13.45
N THR A 182 -2.06 2.56 -14.29
CA THR A 182 -2.10 3.61 -15.31
C THR A 182 -3.48 4.31 -15.25
N GLU A 183 -3.71 5.33 -16.06
CA GLU A 183 -5.04 5.95 -16.15
C GLU A 183 -6.16 4.96 -16.53
N LYS A 184 -5.83 3.84 -17.19
CA LYS A 184 -6.77 2.84 -17.69
C LYS A 184 -6.76 1.53 -16.90
N GLU A 185 -5.61 1.17 -16.31
CA GLU A 185 -5.39 -0.11 -15.66
C GLU A 185 -5.39 0.02 -14.15
N ASN A 186 -6.06 -0.89 -13.46
CA ASN A 186 -6.06 -0.98 -12.01
C ASN A 186 -5.73 -2.41 -11.54
N LEU A 187 -5.23 -2.51 -10.31
CA LEU A 187 -5.13 -3.79 -9.63
C LEU A 187 -6.54 -4.33 -9.34
N LYS A 188 -6.74 -5.62 -9.59
CA LYS A 188 -8.01 -6.30 -9.28
C LYS A 188 -8.18 -6.55 -7.78
N ASP A 189 -7.08 -6.78 -7.07
CA ASP A 189 -7.10 -6.93 -5.62
C ASP A 189 -7.06 -5.55 -4.94
N VAL A 190 -8.21 -5.15 -4.42
CA VAL A 190 -8.39 -3.86 -3.72
C VAL A 190 -8.05 -3.91 -2.23
N SER A 191 -7.64 -5.06 -1.69
CA SER A 191 -7.35 -5.22 -0.26
C SER A 191 -6.23 -4.29 0.21
N ILE A 192 -5.24 -4.05 -0.64
CA ILE A 192 -4.11 -3.15 -0.40
C ILE A 192 -4.39 -1.70 -0.83
N CYS A 193 -5.48 -1.43 -1.56
CA CYS A 193 -5.80 -0.12 -2.15
C CYS A 193 -7.26 0.25 -1.89
N PRO A 194 -7.65 0.54 -0.63
CA PRO A 194 -9.06 0.80 -0.27
C PRO A 194 -9.62 2.10 -0.84
N SER A 195 -8.78 2.96 -1.43
CA SER A 195 -9.06 4.30 -1.96
C SER A 195 -9.43 5.33 -0.87
N ALA A 196 -8.90 6.54 -1.01
CA ALA A 196 -9.31 7.68 -0.20
C ALA A 196 -10.72 8.12 -0.58
N TRP A 197 -11.50 8.64 0.38
CA TRP A 197 -12.88 9.01 0.13
C TRP A 197 -13.34 10.22 0.94
N PHE A 198 -14.40 10.87 0.45
CA PHE A 198 -15.09 11.97 1.10
C PHE A 198 -16.58 11.97 0.71
N ASN A 199 -17.39 12.82 1.34
CA ASN A 199 -18.75 13.05 0.95
C ASN A 199 -18.87 14.36 0.15
N LEU A 200 -19.57 14.29 -0.96
CA LEU A 200 -19.97 15.43 -1.78
C LEU A 200 -21.47 15.63 -1.61
N ILE A 201 -21.87 16.78 -1.08
CA ILE A 201 -23.26 17.11 -0.76
C ILE A 201 -23.77 18.13 -1.74
N THR A 202 -24.85 17.80 -2.43
CA THR A 202 -25.49 18.70 -3.41
C THR A 202 -26.32 19.78 -2.72
N GLU A 203 -26.72 20.82 -3.47
CA GLU A 203 -27.66 21.86 -3.03
C GLU A 203 -28.96 21.27 -2.43
N ASN A 204 -29.48 20.19 -2.99
CA ASN A 204 -30.68 19.49 -2.50
C ASN A 204 -30.37 18.52 -1.34
N LYS A 205 -29.23 18.69 -0.64
CA LYS A 205 -28.79 17.86 0.49
C LYS A 205 -28.60 16.38 0.18
N LYS A 206 -28.52 16.00 -1.10
CA LYS A 206 -28.18 14.63 -1.48
C LYS A 206 -26.68 14.39 -1.25
N VAL A 207 -26.34 13.33 -0.53
CA VAL A 207 -24.97 12.95 -0.19
C VAL A 207 -24.49 11.88 -1.16
N PHE A 208 -23.34 12.15 -1.80
CA PHE A 208 -22.60 11.17 -2.58
C PHE A 208 -21.29 10.84 -1.89
N ARG A 209 -21.07 9.56 -1.58
CA ARG A 209 -19.75 9.09 -1.18
C ARG A 209 -18.88 8.95 -2.43
N VAL A 210 -17.78 9.67 -2.45
CA VAL A 210 -16.86 9.77 -3.59
C VAL A 210 -15.51 9.20 -3.18
N LYS A 211 -15.00 8.21 -3.92
CA LYS A 211 -13.62 7.77 -3.82
C LYS A 211 -12.76 8.59 -4.79
N LEU A 212 -11.65 9.10 -4.30
CA LEU A 212 -10.61 9.73 -5.12
C LEU A 212 -9.55 8.69 -5.46
N LEU A 213 -9.31 8.54 -6.74
CA LEU A 213 -8.47 7.47 -7.29
C LEU A 213 -7.17 8.01 -7.86
N LEU A 214 -7.23 9.15 -8.56
CA LEU A 214 -6.07 9.89 -9.06
C LEU A 214 -6.28 11.39 -8.83
N SER A 215 -5.20 12.07 -8.50
CA SER A 215 -5.17 13.51 -8.28
C SER A 215 -3.79 14.09 -8.61
N ARG A 216 -3.74 15.41 -8.77
CA ARG A 216 -2.53 16.22 -8.68
C ARG A 216 -2.76 17.37 -7.72
N PHE A 217 -1.70 18.00 -7.25
CA PHE A 217 -1.81 19.11 -6.31
C PHE A 217 -0.98 20.31 -6.76
N THR A 218 -1.31 21.46 -6.20
CA THR A 218 -0.50 22.68 -6.29
C THR A 218 -0.27 23.24 -4.89
N LYS A 219 0.84 23.96 -4.72
CA LYS A 219 1.20 24.59 -3.44
C LYS A 219 0.67 26.02 -3.30
N GLN A 220 0.04 26.55 -4.36
CA GLN A 220 -0.43 27.92 -4.39
C GLN A 220 -1.56 28.13 -3.38
N THR A 221 -1.42 29.07 -2.48
CA THR A 221 -2.45 29.45 -1.50
C THR A 221 -3.63 30.12 -2.17
N ASN A 222 -4.82 29.92 -1.62
CA ASN A 222 -6.07 30.46 -2.16
C ASN A 222 -6.82 31.24 -1.08
N ASN A 223 -7.52 32.31 -1.50
CA ASN A 223 -8.31 33.15 -0.61
C ASN A 223 -9.63 32.52 -0.15
N LYS A 224 -10.12 31.50 -0.87
CA LYS A 224 -11.35 30.76 -0.54
C LYS A 224 -11.00 29.32 -0.13
N ILE A 225 -11.08 29.01 1.16
CA ILE A 225 -10.81 27.68 1.70
C ILE A 225 -12.03 26.78 1.50
N LEU A 226 -11.80 25.49 1.24
CA LEU A 226 -12.82 24.46 0.99
C LEU A 226 -13.79 24.82 -0.13
N SER A 227 -13.34 25.61 -1.10
CA SER A 227 -14.17 25.99 -2.26
C SER A 227 -13.90 25.08 -3.45
N ILE A 228 -14.97 24.80 -4.18
CA ILE A 228 -14.94 24.09 -5.46
C ILE A 228 -14.70 25.09 -6.58
N GLU A 229 -13.76 24.76 -7.45
CA GLU A 229 -13.50 25.52 -8.69
C GLU A 229 -13.49 24.56 -9.88
N THR A 230 -14.21 24.92 -10.93
CA THR A 230 -14.37 24.09 -12.14
C THR A 230 -14.76 24.94 -13.34
N ASP A 231 -14.33 24.51 -14.54
CA ASP A 231 -14.80 25.03 -15.82
C ASP A 231 -16.04 24.27 -16.34
N GLN A 232 -16.61 23.35 -15.53
CA GLN A 232 -17.72 22.47 -15.88
C GLN A 232 -17.44 21.49 -17.04
N LYS A 233 -16.17 21.36 -17.45
CA LYS A 233 -15.80 20.59 -18.63
C LYS A 233 -14.56 19.71 -18.42
N SER A 234 -13.46 20.28 -17.95
CA SER A 234 -12.16 19.63 -17.99
C SER A 234 -11.49 19.47 -16.63
N PHE A 235 -11.81 20.31 -15.64
CA PHE A 235 -11.20 20.22 -14.32
C PHE A 235 -12.19 20.40 -13.17
N PHE A 236 -11.87 19.75 -12.06
CA PHE A 236 -12.49 19.91 -10.76
C PHE A 236 -11.38 20.09 -9.72
N LYS A 237 -11.30 21.26 -9.13
CA LYS A 237 -10.28 21.65 -8.16
C LYS A 237 -10.95 21.98 -6.82
N ILE A 238 -10.34 21.52 -5.75
CA ILE A 238 -10.71 21.84 -4.37
C ILE A 238 -9.61 22.72 -3.79
N ASN A 239 -9.96 23.94 -3.43
CA ASN A 239 -9.03 24.88 -2.82
C ASN A 239 -8.94 24.64 -1.31
N LEU A 240 -7.73 24.59 -0.79
CA LEU A 240 -7.41 24.37 0.62
C LEU A 240 -6.67 25.59 1.18
N ASN A 241 -6.45 25.59 2.48
CA ASN A 241 -5.65 26.63 3.13
C ASN A 241 -4.21 26.67 2.55
N LYS A 242 -3.62 25.50 2.36
CA LYS A 242 -2.28 25.36 1.76
C LYS A 242 -2.36 24.50 0.51
N GLY A 243 -2.50 25.14 -0.65
CA GLY A 243 -2.54 24.51 -1.95
C GLY A 243 -3.94 24.13 -2.43
N SER A 244 -4.00 23.36 -3.49
CA SER A 244 -5.24 22.85 -4.09
C SER A 244 -5.07 21.42 -4.57
N ILE A 245 -6.16 20.66 -4.54
CA ILE A 245 -6.25 19.31 -5.11
C ILE A 245 -7.04 19.38 -6.41
N PHE A 246 -6.46 18.92 -7.50
CA PHE A 246 -7.13 18.64 -8.75
C PHE A 246 -7.53 17.18 -8.78
N ILE A 247 -8.80 16.92 -8.98
CA ILE A 247 -9.32 15.55 -9.11
C ILE A 247 -9.20 15.13 -10.57
N GLU A 248 -8.52 14.02 -10.83
CA GLU A 248 -8.34 13.50 -12.19
C GLU A 248 -9.23 12.28 -12.44
N LYS A 249 -9.37 11.41 -11.43
CA LYS A 249 -10.23 10.23 -11.52
C LYS A 249 -10.95 10.00 -10.18
N LEU A 250 -12.23 9.70 -10.27
CA LEU A 250 -13.07 9.43 -9.10
C LEU A 250 -14.03 8.25 -9.34
N GLN A 251 -14.65 7.79 -8.27
CA GLN A 251 -15.69 6.78 -8.29
C GLN A 251 -16.81 7.17 -7.31
N LEU A 252 -18.02 7.30 -7.80
CA LEU A 252 -19.21 7.41 -6.94
C LEU A 252 -19.58 6.02 -6.39
N ALA A 253 -20.15 5.98 -5.20
CA ALA A 253 -20.62 4.73 -4.59
C ALA A 253 -21.57 3.98 -5.53
N GLY A 254 -21.28 2.69 -5.77
CA GLY A 254 -22.07 1.84 -6.67
C GLY A 254 -21.92 2.12 -8.18
N LYS A 255 -20.96 2.96 -8.59
CA LYS A 255 -20.68 3.28 -10.00
C LYS A 255 -19.27 2.87 -10.39
N ASN A 256 -18.99 2.87 -11.69
CA ASN A 256 -17.64 2.66 -12.22
C ASN A 256 -16.76 3.89 -11.96
N ALA A 257 -15.43 3.67 -11.92
CA ALA A 257 -14.46 4.74 -11.92
C ALA A 257 -14.49 5.52 -13.24
N ILE A 258 -14.54 6.84 -13.16
CA ILE A 258 -14.63 7.75 -14.33
C ILE A 258 -13.61 8.88 -14.21
N ASN A 259 -13.16 9.41 -15.33
CA ASN A 259 -12.34 10.60 -15.41
C ASN A 259 -13.18 11.84 -15.10
N ILE A 260 -12.50 12.93 -14.73
CA ILE A 260 -13.19 14.14 -14.34
C ILE A 260 -14.07 14.74 -15.45
N SER A 261 -13.65 14.71 -16.70
CA SER A 261 -14.45 15.19 -17.84
C SER A 261 -15.77 14.41 -18.00
N GLN A 262 -15.72 13.09 -17.80
CA GLN A 262 -16.93 12.24 -17.81
C GLN A 262 -17.86 12.56 -16.63
N PHE A 263 -17.27 12.82 -15.46
CA PHE A 263 -18.07 13.22 -14.29
C PHE A 263 -18.79 14.55 -14.53
N LEU A 264 -18.09 15.56 -15.04
CA LEU A 264 -18.63 16.91 -15.29
C LEU A 264 -19.66 16.93 -16.41
N SER A 265 -19.58 16.04 -17.40
CA SER A 265 -20.60 15.94 -18.46
C SER A 265 -22.00 15.56 -17.93
N GLY A 266 -22.03 14.78 -16.83
CA GLY A 266 -23.29 14.35 -16.20
C GLY A 266 -23.66 15.10 -14.92
N ASN A 267 -22.81 16.00 -14.41
CA ASN A 267 -23.00 16.67 -13.12
C ASN A 267 -22.54 18.13 -13.20
N LYS A 268 -23.47 19.06 -13.05
CA LYS A 268 -23.15 20.50 -12.97
C LYS A 268 -22.83 20.86 -11.54
N LEU A 269 -21.54 21.02 -11.23
CA LEU A 269 -21.08 21.50 -9.92
C LEU A 269 -21.34 23.01 -9.80
N ASN A 270 -21.72 23.47 -8.63
CA ASN A 270 -21.87 24.90 -8.32
C ASN A 270 -21.31 25.19 -6.90
N GLU A 271 -21.24 26.44 -6.54
CA GLU A 271 -20.72 26.93 -5.27
C GLU A 271 -21.50 26.45 -4.02
N LYS A 272 -22.71 25.92 -4.22
CA LYS A 272 -23.57 25.39 -3.15
C LYS A 272 -23.29 23.90 -2.82
N TRP A 273 -22.43 23.25 -3.59
CA TRP A 273 -22.00 21.89 -3.27
C TRP A 273 -20.98 21.93 -2.14
N ILE A 274 -21.15 21.07 -1.16
CA ILE A 274 -20.33 21.03 0.06
C ILE A 274 -19.50 19.74 0.09
N ILE A 275 -18.26 19.86 0.53
CA ILE A 275 -17.33 18.77 0.75
C ILE A 275 -17.25 18.48 2.26
N SER A 276 -17.36 17.19 2.65
CA SER A 276 -17.27 16.82 4.05
C SER A 276 -16.58 15.46 4.28
#